data_da8ed1310806ed0d799c27e2d7b115c5
#
_entry.id   da8ed1310806ed0d799c27e2d7b115c5
#
_cell.length_a   1.000
_cell.length_b   1.000
_cell.length_c   1.000
_cell.angle_alpha   90.00
_cell.angle_beta   90.00
_cell.angle_gamma   90.00
#
_symmetry.space_group_name_H-M   'P 1'
#
loop_
_entity.id
_entity.type
_entity.pdbx_description
1 polymer ?
#
loop_
_entity_poly.entity_id
_entity_poly.type
_entity_poly.pdbx_seq_one_letter_code
_entity_poly.pdbx_strand_id
1 'polypeptide(L)'
;VYRDVPSKDNPNVSVLDEYYWLNKEDPNYSLCRATDQCGHKLPTGHDFTLDKEAQTQLLKLFLTPEKELEYKKISDCFDEHFWRSNFWLYWQTMFAFQEWSSALEMKRYLQRYVHHIDGLPDFTALRFTRYNQYESMILPLLHYLEKRGVSFIPHSEVTNVIVKECPN
;
A
#
# COMPACT_ATOMS: atom_id res chain seq x y z
N VAL A 1 -4.64 -15.31 -7.22
CA VAL A 1 -5.56 -15.88 -6.23
C VAL A 1 -7.00 -15.55 -6.62
N TYR A 2 -7.40 -14.28 -6.75
CA TYR A 2 -8.81 -13.88 -6.92
C TYR A 2 -9.40 -14.01 -8.32
N ARG A 3 -8.65 -14.49 -9.29
CA ARG A 3 -9.13 -14.71 -10.68
C ARG A 3 -10.20 -15.80 -10.77
N ASP A 4 -10.10 -16.81 -9.91
CA ASP A 4 -10.98 -17.98 -9.92
C ASP A 4 -11.97 -17.97 -8.75
N VAL A 5 -11.93 -16.94 -7.91
CA VAL A 5 -12.81 -16.77 -6.76
C VAL A 5 -14.05 -16.00 -7.20
N PRO A 6 -15.26 -16.59 -7.15
CA PRO A 6 -16.50 -15.89 -7.50
C PRO A 6 -16.74 -14.67 -6.62
N SER A 7 -17.24 -13.58 -7.19
CA SER A 7 -17.61 -12.42 -6.40
C SER A 7 -18.84 -12.68 -5.52
N LYS A 8 -19.02 -11.87 -4.48
CA LYS A 8 -20.13 -12.01 -3.52
C LYS A 8 -21.50 -11.94 -4.20
N ASP A 9 -21.69 -10.96 -5.08
CA ASP A 9 -22.99 -10.63 -5.66
C ASP A 9 -23.25 -11.34 -6.99
N ASN A 10 -22.20 -11.72 -7.71
CA ASN A 10 -22.32 -12.40 -8.99
C ASN A 10 -21.35 -13.59 -9.09
N PRO A 11 -21.83 -14.81 -8.86
CA PRO A 11 -20.96 -16.00 -8.90
C PRO A 11 -20.39 -16.32 -10.30
N ASN A 12 -20.86 -15.66 -11.36
CA ASN A 12 -20.31 -15.83 -12.71
C ASN A 12 -19.17 -14.84 -13.01
N VAL A 13 -18.88 -13.93 -12.12
CA VAL A 13 -17.80 -12.94 -12.23
C VAL A 13 -16.80 -13.17 -11.12
N SER A 14 -15.51 -13.14 -11.42
CA SER A 14 -14.49 -13.26 -10.36
C SER A 14 -14.39 -11.99 -9.53
N VAL A 15 -13.90 -12.13 -8.29
CA VAL A 15 -13.56 -10.97 -7.44
C VAL A 15 -12.60 -10.03 -8.15
N LEU A 16 -11.65 -10.56 -8.92
CA LEU A 16 -10.67 -9.76 -9.65
C LEU A 16 -11.31 -8.98 -10.81
N ASP A 17 -12.20 -9.62 -11.57
CA ASP A 17 -12.88 -8.97 -12.70
C ASP A 17 -13.87 -7.90 -12.22
N GLU A 18 -14.60 -8.17 -11.13
CA GLU A 18 -15.48 -7.17 -10.50
C GLU A 18 -14.67 -5.96 -10.03
N TYR A 19 -13.51 -6.18 -9.40
CA TYR A 19 -12.62 -5.14 -8.93
C TYR A 19 -12.10 -4.25 -10.08
N TYR A 20 -11.67 -4.85 -11.20
CA TYR A 20 -11.22 -4.08 -12.36
C TYR A 20 -12.35 -3.32 -13.04
N TRP A 21 -13.50 -3.97 -13.19
CA TRP A 21 -14.67 -3.33 -13.75
C TRP A 21 -15.14 -2.13 -12.92
N LEU A 22 -15.29 -2.31 -11.62
CA LEU A 22 -15.73 -1.25 -10.70
C LEU A 22 -14.82 -0.02 -10.78
N ASN A 23 -13.50 -0.21 -10.69
CA ASN A 23 -12.54 0.89 -10.72
C ASN A 23 -12.36 1.53 -12.10
N LYS A 24 -12.86 0.90 -13.15
CA LYS A 24 -12.93 1.49 -14.49
C LYS A 24 -14.18 2.38 -14.65
N GLU A 25 -15.32 1.90 -14.15
CA GLU A 25 -16.60 2.63 -14.26
C GLU A 25 -16.69 3.79 -13.26
N ASP A 26 -16.11 3.61 -12.07
CA ASP A 26 -16.11 4.59 -10.98
C ASP A 26 -14.69 4.75 -10.41
N PRO A 27 -13.80 5.46 -11.09
CA PRO A 27 -12.43 5.68 -10.61
C PRO A 27 -12.42 6.50 -9.34
N ASN A 28 -11.56 6.11 -8.39
CA ASN A 28 -11.38 6.86 -7.15
C ASN A 28 -10.82 8.26 -7.44
N TYR A 29 -11.38 9.26 -6.78
CA TYR A 29 -10.89 10.63 -6.85
C TYR A 29 -11.21 11.38 -5.55
N SER A 30 -10.17 11.86 -4.88
CA SER A 30 -10.32 12.72 -3.70
C SER A 30 -9.05 13.56 -3.51
N LEU A 31 -9.16 14.86 -3.70
CA LEU A 31 -8.03 15.76 -3.47
C LEU A 31 -7.54 15.67 -2.01
N CYS A 32 -6.24 15.48 -1.86
CA CYS A 32 -5.60 15.54 -0.55
C CYS A 32 -5.79 16.94 0.05
N ARG A 33 -6.29 16.98 1.28
CA ARG A 33 -6.44 18.20 2.07
C ARG A 33 -5.73 18.01 3.39
N ALA A 34 -4.77 18.86 3.67
CA ALA A 34 -4.01 18.79 4.90
C ALA A 34 -4.05 20.14 5.64
N THR A 35 -3.92 20.08 6.94
CA THR A 35 -3.77 21.23 7.82
C THR A 35 -2.53 21.05 8.69
N ASP A 36 -1.94 22.16 9.12
CA ASP A 36 -0.94 22.15 10.17
C ASP A 36 -1.57 21.86 11.55
N GLN A 37 -0.75 21.83 12.58
CA GLN A 37 -1.21 21.62 13.97
C GLN A 37 -2.11 22.74 14.50
N CYS A 38 -2.09 23.91 13.86
CA CYS A 38 -2.94 25.06 14.20
C CYS A 38 -4.24 25.10 13.39
N GLY A 39 -4.44 24.15 12.48
CA GLY A 39 -5.63 24.06 11.63
C GLY A 39 -5.56 24.92 10.35
N HIS A 40 -4.43 25.54 10.03
CA HIS A 40 -4.25 26.27 8.78
C HIS A 40 -4.08 25.29 7.62
N LYS A 41 -4.70 25.61 6.49
CA LYS A 41 -4.56 24.78 5.27
C LYS A 41 -3.12 24.79 4.78
N LEU A 42 -2.59 23.61 4.55
CA LEU A 42 -1.34 23.45 3.82
C LEU A 42 -1.60 23.53 2.30
N PRO A 43 -0.66 24.08 1.51
CA PRO A 43 -0.78 24.12 0.05
C PRO A 43 -0.61 22.72 -0.50
N THR A 44 -1.73 22.04 -0.77
CA THR A 44 -1.77 20.73 -1.41
C THR A 44 -2.23 20.90 -2.86
N GLY A 45 -1.72 20.08 -3.77
CA GLY A 45 -2.03 20.09 -5.18
C GLY A 45 -1.31 18.93 -5.89
N HIS A 46 -1.31 18.92 -7.22
CA HIS A 46 -0.64 17.87 -7.98
C HIS A 46 0.89 17.99 -8.00
N ASP A 47 1.44 19.10 -7.52
CA ASP A 47 2.88 19.29 -7.41
C ASP A 47 3.43 18.64 -6.13
N PHE A 48 4.45 17.79 -6.29
CA PHE A 48 5.16 17.17 -5.17
C PHE A 48 6.12 18.13 -4.45
N THR A 49 6.39 19.30 -4.98
CA THR A 49 7.32 20.31 -4.44
C THR A 49 8.70 19.75 -4.07
N LEU A 50 9.16 18.74 -4.82
CA LEU A 50 10.49 18.15 -4.66
C LEU A 50 11.52 19.06 -5.36
N ASP A 51 12.39 19.70 -4.60
CA ASP A 51 13.55 20.37 -5.14
C ASP A 51 14.64 19.39 -5.60
N LYS A 52 15.72 19.88 -6.18
CA LYS A 52 16.79 19.03 -6.72
C LYS A 52 17.47 18.18 -5.65
N GLU A 53 17.60 18.70 -4.43
CA GLU A 53 18.23 18.01 -3.34
C GLU A 53 17.34 16.82 -2.87
N ALA A 54 16.06 17.08 -2.62
CA ALA A 54 15.10 16.05 -2.26
C ALA A 54 14.95 14.97 -3.34
N GLN A 55 14.97 15.36 -4.63
CA GLN A 55 14.98 14.41 -5.75
C GLN A 55 16.21 13.51 -5.73
N THR A 56 17.39 14.10 -5.46
CA THR A 56 18.66 13.37 -5.38
C THR A 56 18.64 12.38 -4.23
N GLN A 57 18.12 12.76 -3.08
CA GLN A 57 17.99 11.90 -1.90
C GLN A 57 17.03 10.73 -2.17
N LEU A 58 15.89 10.98 -2.82
CA LEU A 58 14.93 9.94 -3.23
C LEU A 58 15.59 8.94 -4.21
N LEU A 59 16.30 9.44 -5.20
CA LEU A 59 17.02 8.60 -6.16
C LEU A 59 18.11 7.77 -5.46
N LYS A 60 18.84 8.37 -4.53
CA LYS A 60 19.84 7.67 -3.72
C LYS A 60 19.21 6.54 -2.92
N LEU A 61 18.10 6.80 -2.21
CA LEU A 61 17.36 5.73 -1.51
C LEU A 61 16.95 4.62 -2.47
N PHE A 62 16.41 4.97 -3.63
CA PHE A 62 15.93 4.00 -4.63
C PHE A 62 17.07 3.09 -5.14
N LEU A 63 18.26 3.64 -5.34
CA LEU A 63 19.44 2.92 -5.86
C LEU A 63 20.25 2.20 -4.78
N THR A 64 20.18 2.62 -3.50
CA THR A 64 20.97 2.02 -2.42
C THR A 64 20.60 0.54 -2.23
N PRO A 65 21.57 -0.39 -2.16
CA PRO A 65 21.31 -1.80 -1.90
C PRO A 65 20.52 -2.03 -0.61
N GLU A 66 19.61 -3.01 -0.59
CA GLU A 66 18.77 -3.29 0.58
C GLU A 66 19.59 -3.57 1.85
N LYS A 67 20.70 -4.29 1.71
CA LYS A 67 21.61 -4.61 2.82
C LYS A 67 22.15 -3.37 3.55
N GLU A 68 22.33 -2.27 2.82
CA GLU A 68 22.82 -1.01 3.40
C GLU A 68 21.71 -0.23 4.12
N LEU A 69 20.45 -0.58 3.87
CA LEU A 69 19.27 0.06 4.45
C LEU A 69 18.66 -0.74 5.60
N GLU A 70 19.14 -1.95 5.87
CA GLU A 70 18.53 -2.91 6.79
C GLU A 70 18.25 -2.34 8.19
N TYR A 71 19.17 -1.52 8.69
CA TYR A 71 19.07 -0.91 10.02
C TYR A 71 18.88 0.62 9.99
N LYS A 72 18.64 1.20 8.80
CA LYS A 72 18.46 2.64 8.65
C LYS A 72 17.00 3.04 8.83
N LYS A 73 16.80 4.19 9.45
CA LYS A 73 15.54 4.90 9.49
C LYS A 73 15.42 5.81 8.24
N ILE A 74 14.22 6.23 7.94
CA ILE A 74 13.99 7.21 6.87
C ILE A 74 14.75 8.51 7.18
N SER A 75 14.76 8.94 8.45
CA SER A 75 15.52 10.11 8.91
C SER A 75 17.02 10.05 8.67
N ASP A 76 17.59 8.86 8.47
CA ASP A 76 19.01 8.71 8.15
C ASP A 76 19.32 8.93 6.67
N CYS A 77 18.28 9.04 5.83
CA CYS A 77 18.39 9.13 4.38
C CYS A 77 17.98 10.50 3.81
N PHE A 78 17.26 11.31 4.58
CA PHE A 78 16.67 12.55 4.12
C PHE A 78 16.93 13.70 5.10
N ASP A 79 16.86 14.92 4.60
CA ASP A 79 17.00 16.16 5.35
C ASP A 79 15.77 17.08 5.21
N GLU A 80 15.90 18.33 5.64
CA GLU A 80 14.81 19.33 5.62
C GLU A 80 14.21 19.59 4.23
N HIS A 81 14.99 19.44 3.16
CA HIS A 81 14.49 19.62 1.80
C HIS A 81 13.40 18.60 1.48
N PHE A 82 13.60 17.36 1.88
CA PHE A 82 12.62 16.30 1.69
C PHE A 82 11.41 16.47 2.62
N TRP A 83 11.63 16.78 3.90
CA TRP A 83 10.55 16.90 4.89
C TRP A 83 9.54 18.01 4.57
N ARG A 84 9.97 19.07 3.90
CA ARG A 84 9.11 20.18 3.47
C ARG A 84 8.34 19.92 2.20
N SER A 85 8.59 18.81 1.52
CA SER A 85 7.94 18.50 0.25
C SER A 85 6.50 17.99 0.44
N ASN A 86 5.64 18.31 -0.52
CA ASN A 86 4.32 17.71 -0.62
C ASN A 86 4.41 16.21 -0.86
N PHE A 87 5.48 15.73 -1.49
CA PHE A 87 5.71 14.29 -1.64
C PHE A 87 5.71 13.57 -0.30
N TRP A 88 6.50 14.07 0.68
CA TRP A 88 6.51 13.48 2.02
C TRP A 88 5.15 13.59 2.70
N LEU A 89 4.48 14.74 2.57
CA LEU A 89 3.14 14.93 3.11
C LEU A 89 2.16 13.88 2.60
N TYR A 90 2.12 13.63 1.30
CA TYR A 90 1.23 12.63 0.70
C TYR A 90 1.66 11.22 1.07
N TRP A 91 2.95 10.93 1.05
CA TRP A 91 3.52 9.63 1.37
C TRP A 91 3.21 9.20 2.80
N GLN A 92 3.47 10.06 3.78
CA GLN A 92 3.15 9.77 5.18
C GLN A 92 1.65 9.66 5.43
N THR A 93 0.84 10.48 4.77
CA THR A 93 -0.62 10.46 4.93
C THR A 93 -1.22 9.16 4.36
N MET A 94 -0.73 8.72 3.21
CA MET A 94 -1.27 7.54 2.53
C MET A 94 -0.81 6.23 3.16
N PHE A 95 0.47 6.14 3.51
CA PHE A 95 1.09 4.88 3.94
C PHE A 95 1.44 4.84 5.42
N ALA A 96 1.11 5.87 6.19
CA ALA A 96 1.39 6.00 7.63
C ALA A 96 2.89 5.87 7.99
N PHE A 97 3.79 6.19 7.07
CA PHE A 97 5.21 6.26 7.37
C PHE A 97 5.53 7.44 8.29
N GLN A 98 6.52 7.23 9.13
CA GLN A 98 7.10 8.23 10.02
C GLN A 98 8.59 8.35 9.75
N GLU A 99 9.23 9.45 10.17
CA GLU A 99 10.67 9.66 10.00
C GLU A 99 11.52 8.53 10.60
N TRP A 100 11.04 7.92 11.68
CA TRP A 100 11.69 6.81 12.38
C TRP A 100 11.38 5.42 11.78
N SER A 101 10.51 5.35 10.76
CA SER A 101 10.19 4.10 10.06
C SER A 101 11.39 3.59 9.26
N SER A 102 11.35 2.31 8.89
CA SER A 102 12.42 1.66 8.14
C SER A 102 12.63 2.27 6.74
N ALA A 103 13.86 2.70 6.43
CA ALA A 103 14.24 3.15 5.11
C ALA A 103 14.14 2.03 4.06
N LEU A 104 14.42 0.79 4.45
CA LEU A 104 14.27 -0.38 3.58
C LEU A 104 12.80 -0.59 3.16
N GLU A 105 11.87 -0.49 4.10
CA GLU A 105 10.46 -0.63 3.79
C GLU A 105 9.97 0.52 2.90
N MET A 106 10.37 1.75 3.17
CA MET A 106 10.05 2.88 2.28
C MET A 106 10.55 2.64 0.85
N LYS A 107 11.79 2.17 0.69
CA LYS A 107 12.33 1.81 -0.64
C LYS A 107 11.47 0.76 -1.34
N ARG A 108 11.08 -0.31 -0.64
CA ARG A 108 10.26 -1.38 -1.19
C ARG A 108 8.87 -0.89 -1.61
N TYR A 109 8.28 -0.01 -0.84
CA TYR A 109 7.03 0.65 -1.19
C TYR A 109 7.19 1.53 -2.43
N LEU A 110 8.23 2.37 -2.49
CA LEU A 110 8.54 3.19 -3.67
C LEU A 110 8.68 2.34 -4.93
N GLN A 111 9.44 1.24 -4.88
CA GLN A 111 9.62 0.35 -6.02
C GLN A 111 8.32 -0.27 -6.53
N ARG A 112 7.40 -0.61 -5.63
CA ARG A 112 6.09 -1.17 -5.99
C ARG A 112 5.11 -0.12 -6.48
N TYR A 113 5.23 1.09 -5.99
CA TYR A 113 4.26 2.15 -6.21
C TYR A 113 4.67 3.16 -7.29
N VAL A 114 5.90 3.09 -7.80
CA VAL A 114 6.44 4.06 -8.75
C VAL A 114 5.54 4.30 -9.98
N HIS A 115 4.86 3.27 -10.45
CA HIS A 115 3.93 3.37 -11.61
C HIS A 115 2.60 4.09 -11.30
N HIS A 116 2.35 4.39 -10.04
CA HIS A 116 1.12 5.02 -9.56
C HIS A 116 1.38 6.30 -8.77
N ILE A 117 2.62 6.79 -8.80
CA ILE A 117 3.05 7.89 -7.94
C ILE A 117 2.30 9.18 -8.24
N ASP A 118 1.97 9.42 -9.50
CA ASP A 118 1.22 10.60 -9.94
C ASP A 118 -0.19 10.69 -9.34
N GLY A 119 -0.75 9.58 -8.91
CA GLY A 119 -2.05 9.51 -8.27
C GLY A 119 -2.03 9.68 -6.74
N LEU A 120 -0.89 10.02 -6.14
CA LEU A 120 -0.81 10.28 -4.70
C LEU A 120 -1.61 11.53 -4.27
N PRO A 121 -1.57 12.67 -5.01
CA PRO A 121 -2.24 13.88 -4.58
C PRO A 121 -3.76 13.82 -4.60
N ASP A 122 -4.35 12.99 -5.45
CA ASP A 122 -5.80 12.90 -5.69
C ASP A 122 -6.38 11.50 -5.51
N PHE A 123 -5.57 10.56 -5.03
CA PHE A 123 -5.93 9.17 -4.78
C PHE A 123 -6.40 8.36 -6.00
N THR A 124 -6.22 8.86 -7.22
CA THR A 124 -6.56 8.12 -8.45
C THR A 124 -5.75 6.84 -8.60
N ALA A 125 -4.58 6.76 -7.97
CA ALA A 125 -3.78 5.55 -7.89
C ALA A 125 -4.36 4.48 -6.95
N LEU A 126 -5.23 4.86 -6.02
CA LEU A 126 -5.88 3.93 -5.11
C LEU A 126 -7.14 3.35 -5.76
N ARG A 127 -7.25 2.05 -5.67
CA ARG A 127 -8.42 1.31 -6.11
C ARG A 127 -9.15 0.75 -4.90
N PHE A 128 -10.43 0.59 -5.02
CA PHE A 128 -11.31 0.15 -3.95
C PHE A 128 -12.16 -1.05 -4.37
N THR A 129 -12.69 -1.75 -3.38
CA THR A 129 -13.64 -2.84 -3.54
C THR A 129 -15.06 -2.33 -3.29
N ARG A 130 -16.08 -3.04 -3.82
CA ARG A 130 -17.50 -2.65 -3.69
C ARG A 130 -17.94 -2.49 -2.23
N TYR A 131 -17.50 -3.42 -1.41
CA TYR A 131 -17.74 -3.43 0.04
C TYR A 131 -16.40 -3.31 0.77
N ASN A 132 -16.39 -3.47 2.08
CA ASN A 132 -15.15 -3.58 2.84
C ASN A 132 -14.34 -4.82 2.40
N GLN A 133 -13.08 -4.90 2.81
CA GLN A 133 -12.19 -6.00 2.40
C GLN A 133 -12.69 -7.38 2.85
N TYR A 134 -13.33 -7.46 4.00
CA TYR A 134 -13.87 -8.73 4.48
C TYR A 134 -14.95 -9.27 3.53
N GLU A 135 -15.94 -8.44 3.18
CA GLU A 135 -17.04 -8.86 2.34
C GLU A 135 -16.66 -9.05 0.87
N SER A 136 -15.76 -8.21 0.36
CA SER A 136 -15.38 -8.26 -1.06
C SER A 136 -14.29 -9.28 -1.37
N MET A 137 -13.45 -9.62 -0.41
CA MET A 137 -12.26 -10.45 -0.64
C MET A 137 -12.21 -11.68 0.27
N ILE A 138 -12.33 -11.51 1.59
CA ILE A 138 -12.11 -12.59 2.54
C ILE A 138 -13.26 -13.59 2.50
N LEU A 139 -14.50 -13.13 2.60
CA LEU A 139 -15.68 -13.99 2.60
C LEU A 139 -15.84 -14.81 1.31
N PRO A 140 -15.70 -14.23 0.09
CA PRO A 140 -15.69 -15.01 -1.14
C PRO A 140 -14.59 -16.06 -1.19
N LEU A 141 -13.37 -15.72 -0.72
CA LEU A 141 -12.26 -16.65 -0.67
C LEU A 141 -12.52 -17.80 0.32
N LEU A 142 -13.07 -17.48 1.49
CA LEU A 142 -13.46 -18.47 2.49
C LEU A 142 -14.43 -19.50 1.87
N HIS A 143 -15.53 -19.04 1.28
CA HIS A 143 -16.52 -19.91 0.64
C HIS A 143 -15.93 -20.71 -0.52
N TYR A 144 -15.03 -20.11 -1.30
CA TYR A 144 -14.34 -20.79 -2.40
C TYR A 144 -13.46 -21.93 -1.91
N LEU A 145 -12.76 -21.75 -0.80
CA LEU A 145 -11.90 -22.78 -0.21
C LEU A 145 -12.71 -23.88 0.50
N GLU A 146 -13.77 -23.53 1.23
CA GLU A 146 -14.69 -24.50 1.85
C GLU A 146 -15.30 -25.45 0.82
N LYS A 147 -15.77 -24.92 -0.31
CA LYS A 147 -16.29 -25.73 -1.44
C LYS A 147 -15.24 -26.68 -2.03
N ARG A 148 -13.95 -26.48 -1.78
CA ARG A 148 -12.83 -27.33 -2.19
C ARG A 148 -12.31 -28.24 -1.08
N GLY A 149 -13.04 -28.33 0.03
CA GLY A 149 -12.72 -29.24 1.12
C GLY A 149 -11.68 -28.70 2.11
N VAL A 150 -11.37 -27.40 2.08
CA VAL A 150 -10.52 -26.78 3.11
C VAL A 150 -11.35 -26.59 4.38
N SER A 151 -10.84 -27.10 5.49
CA SER A 151 -11.46 -26.96 6.80
C SER A 151 -10.84 -25.78 7.56
N PHE A 152 -11.66 -24.89 8.08
CA PHE A 152 -11.25 -23.79 8.96
C PHE A 152 -11.57 -24.16 10.41
N ILE A 153 -10.58 -24.04 11.29
CA ILE A 153 -10.72 -24.35 12.71
C ILE A 153 -10.57 -23.01 13.48
N PRO A 154 -11.68 -22.33 13.77
CA PRO A 154 -11.65 -21.09 14.55
C PRO A 154 -11.30 -21.36 16.02
N HIS A 155 -11.00 -20.30 16.75
CA HIS A 155 -10.66 -20.33 18.17
C HIS A 155 -9.45 -21.23 18.50
N SER A 156 -8.50 -21.33 17.57
CA SER A 156 -7.30 -22.15 17.73
C SER A 156 -6.07 -21.23 17.72
N GLU A 157 -5.27 -21.31 18.77
CA GLU A 157 -3.98 -20.64 18.87
C GLU A 157 -2.87 -21.56 18.38
N VAL A 158 -2.02 -21.05 17.47
CA VAL A 158 -0.82 -21.76 17.04
C VAL A 158 0.28 -21.49 18.07
N THR A 159 0.56 -22.45 18.94
CA THR A 159 1.57 -22.30 20.00
C THR A 159 2.97 -22.66 19.54
N ASN A 160 3.12 -23.47 18.49
CA ASN A 160 4.44 -23.84 17.97
C ASN A 160 4.34 -24.28 16.50
N VAL A 161 5.41 -24.02 15.73
CA VAL A 161 5.59 -24.51 14.37
C VAL A 161 6.92 -25.25 14.29
N ILE A 162 6.86 -26.55 14.06
CA ILE A 162 8.05 -27.41 13.92
C ILE A 162 8.33 -27.64 12.44
N VAL A 163 9.45 -27.16 11.95
CA VAL A 163 9.94 -27.43 10.60
C VAL A 163 10.74 -28.72 10.66
N LYS A 164 10.29 -29.75 9.94
CA LYS A 164 11.03 -31.02 9.77
C LYS A 164 11.79 -30.97 8.46
N GLU A 165 13.06 -31.29 8.49
CA GLU A 165 13.81 -31.55 7.26
C GLU A 165 13.20 -32.76 6.56
N CYS A 166 12.88 -32.64 5.27
CA CYS A 166 12.53 -33.80 4.48
C CYS A 166 13.79 -34.65 4.30
N PRO A 167 13.79 -35.93 4.68
CA PRO A 167 14.92 -36.80 4.31
C PRO A 167 14.97 -36.86 2.77
N ASN A 168 16.17 -36.58 2.22
CA ASN A 168 16.47 -36.75 0.80
C ASN A 168 16.25 -38.17 0.34
#